data_33a307ddd8104974fec0135e5c322800
#
_entry.id   33a307ddd8104974fec0135e5c322800
#
_cell.length_a   1.000
_cell.length_b   1.000
_cell.length_c   1.000
_cell.angle_alpha   90.00
_cell.angle_beta   90.00
_cell.angle_gamma   90.00
#
_symmetry.space_group_name_H-M   'P 1'
#
loop_
_entity.id
_entity.type
_entity.pdbx_description
1 polymer ?
#
loop_
_entity_poly.entity_id
_entity_poly.type
_entity_poly.pdbx_seq_one_letter_code
_entity_poly.pdbx_strand_id
1 'polypeptide(L)'
;MGEPLEKPPRSALTVRHMIAAVGVLLLVVLVLGFLSSGASFTPGGPASEPSAARVVDAPAQLRALTAPFPVRVPATPAGWRSNSVGTDDVAGRKAIRAGYLTPSAGYLQLQQSDATEEALLAAIGERPAQGAQDVGGARWVVYGARPAEPVWIADVKGVRLVLTGSATDDEFRTLATAVLAA
;
A
#
# COMPACT_ATOMS: atom_id res chain seq x y z
N MET A 1 11.29 35.71 65.97
CA MET A 1 11.00 36.47 64.73
C MET A 1 11.36 35.58 63.59
N GLY A 2 10.39 34.87 63.08
CA GLY A 2 10.59 33.87 61.95
C GLY A 2 10.20 34.53 60.64
N GLU A 3 11.12 34.58 59.68
CA GLU A 3 10.84 35.05 58.35
C GLU A 3 9.86 34.07 57.65
N PRO A 4 8.86 34.59 56.97
CA PRO A 4 7.95 33.73 56.17
C PRO A 4 8.67 33.26 54.93
N LEU A 5 8.78 31.95 54.76
CA LEU A 5 9.23 31.27 53.52
C LEU A 5 8.29 31.65 52.38
N GLU A 6 8.79 32.49 51.49
CA GLU A 6 8.08 32.94 50.27
C GLU A 6 7.88 31.75 49.32
N LYS A 7 6.62 31.39 49.09
CA LYS A 7 6.27 30.32 48.17
C LYS A 7 6.58 30.75 46.72
N PRO A 8 7.27 29.92 45.92
CA PRO A 8 7.59 30.28 44.54
C PRO A 8 6.31 30.51 43.73
N PRO A 9 6.33 31.46 42.78
CA PRO A 9 5.14 31.81 41.99
C PRO A 9 4.66 30.61 41.16
N ARG A 10 3.34 30.38 41.21
CA ARG A 10 2.68 29.25 40.54
C ARG A 10 2.95 29.15 39.01
N SER A 11 3.31 30.27 38.38
CA SER A 11 3.68 30.34 36.94
C SER A 11 4.98 29.61 36.59
N ALA A 12 5.99 29.60 37.48
CA ALA A 12 7.26 28.93 37.23
C ALA A 12 7.11 27.38 37.23
N LEU A 13 6.20 26.85 38.05
CA LEU A 13 5.89 25.42 38.09
C LEU A 13 5.17 24.96 36.82
N THR A 14 4.29 25.79 36.26
CA THR A 14 3.54 25.47 35.03
C THR A 14 4.46 25.39 33.81
N VAL A 15 5.42 26.30 33.68
CA VAL A 15 6.38 26.30 32.56
C VAL A 15 7.30 25.07 32.62
N ARG A 16 7.81 24.72 33.81
CA ARG A 16 8.66 23.52 33.97
C ARG A 16 7.91 22.23 33.63
N HIS A 17 6.65 22.10 34.02
CA HIS A 17 5.83 20.95 33.70
C HIS A 17 5.48 20.92 32.22
N MET A 18 5.26 22.05 31.57
CA MET A 18 5.02 22.15 30.14
C MET A 18 6.26 21.74 29.33
N ILE A 19 7.45 22.20 29.71
CA ILE A 19 8.72 21.80 29.09
C ILE A 19 8.98 20.30 29.28
N ALA A 20 8.71 19.77 30.48
CA ALA A 20 8.85 18.33 30.74
C ALA A 20 7.87 17.48 29.90
N ALA A 21 6.62 17.92 29.76
CA ALA A 21 5.62 17.25 28.95
C ALA A 21 6.00 17.24 27.44
N VAL A 22 6.49 18.36 26.92
CA VAL A 22 6.99 18.46 25.54
C VAL A 22 8.24 17.58 25.34
N GLY A 23 9.14 17.54 26.34
CA GLY A 23 10.32 16.66 26.29
C GLY A 23 9.97 15.17 26.22
N VAL A 24 8.97 14.75 27.03
CA VAL A 24 8.47 13.36 27.01
C VAL A 24 7.80 13.04 25.66
N LEU A 25 7.01 13.97 25.12
CA LEU A 25 6.36 13.79 23.81
C LEU A 25 7.40 13.63 22.69
N LEU A 26 8.42 14.48 22.67
CA LEU A 26 9.52 14.40 21.70
C LEU A 26 10.30 13.08 21.84
N LEU A 27 10.55 12.63 23.06
CA LEU A 27 11.21 11.35 23.31
C LEU A 27 10.37 10.17 22.76
N VAL A 28 9.06 10.18 22.99
CA VAL A 28 8.13 9.15 22.47
C VAL A 28 8.12 9.16 20.95
N VAL A 29 8.06 10.33 20.32
CA VAL A 29 8.10 10.46 18.85
C VAL A 29 9.44 9.95 18.30
N LEU A 30 10.56 10.26 18.94
CA LEU A 30 11.88 9.75 18.54
C LEU A 30 12.00 8.24 18.71
N VAL A 31 11.50 7.68 19.80
CA VAL A 31 11.51 6.23 20.04
C VAL A 31 10.62 5.51 19.03
N LEU A 32 9.41 6.02 18.78
CA LEU A 32 8.51 5.45 17.77
C LEU A 32 9.08 5.59 16.36
N GLY A 33 9.73 6.70 16.03
CA GLY A 33 10.44 6.90 14.75
C GLY A 33 11.61 5.94 14.57
N PHE A 34 12.33 5.63 15.64
CA PHE A 34 13.46 4.71 15.61
C PHE A 34 13.02 3.23 15.53
N LEU A 35 11.89 2.88 16.17
CA LEU A 35 11.31 1.53 16.07
C LEU A 35 10.59 1.29 14.73
N SER A 36 10.16 2.35 14.06
CA SER A 36 9.59 2.28 12.70
C SER A 36 10.71 2.29 11.66
N SER A 37 11.61 1.32 11.69
CA SER A 37 12.77 1.22 10.80
C SER A 37 12.40 1.01 9.30
N GLY A 38 11.54 1.86 8.78
CA GLY A 38 11.13 1.93 7.37
C GLY A 38 10.79 3.35 6.89
N ALA A 39 10.68 4.32 7.80
CA ALA A 39 10.43 5.71 7.44
C ALA A 39 11.74 6.50 7.51
N SER A 40 12.40 6.70 6.38
CA SER A 40 13.52 7.65 6.25
C SER A 40 12.99 9.07 6.40
N PHE A 41 12.91 9.57 7.65
CA PHE A 41 12.66 10.98 7.90
C PHE A 41 14.00 11.73 7.75
N THR A 42 14.16 12.47 6.66
CA THR A 42 15.30 13.37 6.44
C THR A 42 14.84 14.81 6.68
N PRO A 43 15.02 15.39 7.88
CA PRO A 43 14.69 16.78 8.13
C PRO A 43 15.70 17.67 7.38
N GLY A 44 15.23 18.52 6.48
CA GLY A 44 16.04 19.59 5.87
C GLY A 44 16.76 19.25 4.57
N GLY A 45 16.39 18.16 3.90
CA GLY A 45 16.72 18.02 2.49
C GLY A 45 15.93 19.04 1.66
N PRO A 46 16.46 19.58 0.54
CA PRO A 46 15.67 20.36 -0.38
C PRO A 46 14.43 19.53 -0.73
N ALA A 47 13.25 20.20 -0.79
CA ALA A 47 12.00 19.54 -1.18
C ALA A 47 12.33 18.71 -2.40
N SER A 48 12.34 17.38 -2.23
CA SER A 48 12.65 16.46 -3.32
C SER A 48 11.68 16.86 -4.42
N GLU A 49 12.21 17.25 -5.56
CA GLU A 49 11.43 17.35 -6.79
C GLU A 49 10.51 16.12 -6.81
N PRO A 50 9.23 16.24 -7.28
CA PRO A 50 8.30 15.12 -7.29
C PRO A 50 9.06 13.93 -7.83
N SER A 51 9.41 13.02 -6.93
CA SER A 51 10.35 11.92 -7.18
C SER A 51 9.88 11.28 -8.45
N ALA A 52 10.67 11.42 -9.52
CA ALA A 52 10.33 10.82 -10.81
C ALA A 52 9.99 9.38 -10.50
N ALA A 53 8.70 9.02 -10.54
CA ALA A 53 8.17 7.81 -9.95
C ALA A 53 9.06 6.67 -10.40
N ARG A 54 9.73 6.01 -9.45
CA ARG A 54 10.75 5.00 -9.73
C ARG A 54 10.18 4.02 -10.76
N VAL A 55 10.75 4.02 -11.95
CA VAL A 55 10.37 3.06 -12.99
C VAL A 55 11.16 1.79 -12.71
N VAL A 56 10.45 0.68 -12.57
CA VAL A 56 11.05 -0.66 -12.40
C VAL A 56 10.67 -1.54 -13.59
N ASP A 57 11.51 -2.49 -13.93
CA ASP A 57 11.14 -3.54 -14.89
C ASP A 57 10.33 -4.62 -14.15
N ALA A 58 9.00 -4.42 -14.06
CA ALA A 58 8.14 -5.37 -13.36
C ALA A 58 8.17 -6.76 -14.03
N PRO A 59 8.12 -6.92 -15.35
CA PRO A 59 8.26 -8.24 -15.97
C PRO A 59 9.56 -8.95 -15.59
N ALA A 60 10.70 -8.28 -15.58
CA ALA A 60 11.97 -8.89 -15.19
C ALA A 60 11.97 -9.28 -13.69
N GLN A 61 11.49 -8.40 -12.82
CA GLN A 61 11.43 -8.68 -11.38
C GLN A 61 10.44 -9.81 -11.06
N LEU A 62 9.25 -9.84 -11.68
CA LEU A 62 8.27 -10.90 -11.48
C LEU A 62 8.81 -12.27 -11.89
N ARG A 63 9.57 -12.36 -13.00
CA ARG A 63 10.20 -13.63 -13.43
C ARG A 63 11.24 -14.14 -12.43
N ALA A 64 11.88 -13.25 -11.68
CA ALA A 64 12.87 -13.60 -10.66
C ALA A 64 12.24 -14.10 -9.34
N LEU A 65 10.94 -13.89 -9.13
CA LEU A 65 10.26 -14.29 -7.91
C LEU A 65 9.83 -15.75 -7.96
N THR A 66 9.97 -16.43 -6.82
CA THR A 66 9.50 -17.80 -6.62
C THR A 66 8.29 -17.81 -5.71
N ALA A 67 7.23 -18.52 -6.09
CA ALA A 67 6.02 -18.73 -5.31
C ALA A 67 5.58 -20.20 -5.38
N PRO A 68 4.72 -20.66 -4.43
CA PRO A 68 4.12 -22.00 -4.49
C PRO A 68 3.08 -22.16 -5.60
N PHE A 69 2.85 -21.13 -6.39
CA PHE A 69 1.91 -21.08 -7.51
C PHE A 69 2.58 -20.48 -8.76
N PRO A 70 2.04 -20.73 -9.97
CA PRO A 70 2.54 -20.11 -11.19
C PRO A 70 2.36 -18.60 -11.15
N VAL A 71 3.49 -17.85 -11.19
CA VAL A 71 3.47 -16.40 -11.25
C VAL A 71 3.22 -15.94 -12.67
N ARG A 72 2.16 -15.17 -12.88
CA ARG A 72 1.87 -14.54 -14.16
C ARG A 72 2.69 -13.27 -14.31
N VAL A 73 3.25 -13.06 -15.47
CA VAL A 73 4.14 -11.94 -15.79
C VAL A 73 3.53 -11.10 -16.91
N PRO A 74 2.54 -10.24 -16.62
CA PRO A 74 1.93 -9.43 -17.66
C PRO A 74 2.95 -8.48 -18.29
N ALA A 75 2.83 -8.33 -19.61
CA ALA A 75 3.51 -7.23 -20.28
C ALA A 75 2.95 -5.91 -19.75
N THR A 76 3.83 -4.94 -19.49
CA THR A 76 3.38 -3.59 -19.10
C THR A 76 2.61 -2.96 -20.25
N PRO A 77 1.34 -2.56 -20.07
CA PRO A 77 0.56 -1.98 -21.17
C PRO A 77 1.22 -0.70 -21.73
N ALA A 78 0.95 -0.42 -23.00
CA ALA A 78 1.53 0.74 -23.68
C ALA A 78 1.19 2.06 -22.96
N GLY A 79 2.17 2.91 -22.73
CA GLY A 79 2.03 4.17 -22.00
C GLY A 79 2.01 4.05 -20.47
N TRP A 80 1.98 2.83 -19.92
CA TRP A 80 2.05 2.61 -18.47
C TRP A 80 3.49 2.52 -17.98
N ARG A 81 3.67 2.72 -16.68
CA ARG A 81 4.97 2.57 -16.02
C ARG A 81 4.78 1.71 -14.77
N SER A 82 5.55 0.64 -14.65
CA SER A 82 5.61 -0.11 -13.41
C SER A 82 6.52 0.63 -12.41
N ASN A 83 6.06 0.77 -11.17
CA ASN A 83 6.75 1.54 -10.13
C ASN A 83 7.21 0.67 -8.96
N SER A 84 6.67 -0.53 -8.80
CA SER A 84 7.00 -1.42 -7.69
C SER A 84 6.75 -2.88 -8.02
N VAL A 85 7.56 -3.76 -7.44
CA VAL A 85 7.32 -5.20 -7.33
C VAL A 85 7.73 -5.63 -5.93
N GLY A 86 6.96 -6.51 -5.31
CA GLY A 86 7.24 -6.98 -3.96
C GLY A 86 6.48 -8.25 -3.61
N THR A 87 6.73 -8.73 -2.40
CA THR A 87 6.05 -9.89 -1.83
C THR A 87 5.48 -9.54 -0.47
N ASP A 88 4.32 -10.13 -0.15
CA ASP A 88 3.66 -10.06 1.15
C ASP A 88 3.32 -11.46 1.66
N ASP A 89 2.85 -11.51 2.89
CA ASP A 89 2.16 -12.65 3.46
C ASP A 89 0.69 -12.32 3.69
N VAL A 90 -0.20 -13.20 3.26
CA VAL A 90 -1.65 -13.11 3.50
C VAL A 90 -2.11 -14.40 4.12
N ALA A 91 -2.37 -14.40 5.41
CA ALA A 91 -2.80 -15.56 6.19
C ALA A 91 -1.84 -16.77 6.01
N GLY A 92 -0.53 -16.55 6.07
CA GLY A 92 0.50 -17.58 5.90
C GLY A 92 0.72 -18.01 4.44
N ARG A 93 0.13 -17.31 3.48
CA ARG A 93 0.30 -17.56 2.05
C ARG A 93 1.07 -16.42 1.38
N LYS A 94 2.00 -16.79 0.50
CA LYS A 94 2.75 -15.80 -0.25
C LYS A 94 1.83 -15.03 -1.20
N ALA A 95 1.98 -13.71 -1.22
CA ALA A 95 1.37 -12.85 -2.21
C ALA A 95 2.44 -12.08 -2.97
N ILE A 96 2.32 -11.98 -4.28
CA ILE A 96 3.22 -11.23 -5.16
C ILE A 96 2.48 -10.00 -5.66
N ARG A 97 3.09 -8.83 -5.54
CA ARG A 97 2.52 -7.55 -5.97
C ARG A 97 3.34 -6.92 -7.09
N ALA A 98 2.63 -6.25 -7.99
CA ALA A 98 3.22 -5.33 -8.96
C ALA A 98 2.34 -4.08 -9.07
N GLY A 99 2.94 -2.90 -8.94
CA GLY A 99 2.26 -1.61 -9.03
C GLY A 99 2.53 -0.93 -10.36
N TYR A 100 1.51 -0.27 -10.88
CA TYR A 100 1.53 0.41 -12.17
C TYR A 100 0.96 1.82 -12.04
N LEU A 101 1.59 2.76 -12.73
CA LEU A 101 1.07 4.10 -12.97
C LEU A 101 0.51 4.14 -14.38
N THR A 102 -0.71 4.61 -14.50
CA THR A 102 -1.45 4.64 -15.76
C THR A 102 -1.31 5.98 -16.47
N PRO A 103 -1.64 6.08 -17.77
CA PRO A 103 -1.63 7.34 -18.50
C PRO A 103 -2.58 8.41 -17.94
N SER A 104 -3.68 7.99 -17.29
CA SER A 104 -4.62 8.90 -16.64
C SER A 104 -4.14 9.40 -15.26
N ALA A 105 -2.86 9.18 -14.91
CA ALA A 105 -2.28 9.43 -13.60
C ALA A 105 -2.93 8.62 -12.46
N GLY A 106 -3.62 7.53 -12.79
CA GLY A 106 -4.13 6.56 -11.83
C GLY A 106 -3.04 5.59 -11.37
N TYR A 107 -3.32 4.93 -10.26
CA TYR A 107 -2.51 3.81 -9.75
C TYR A 107 -3.31 2.52 -9.83
N LEU A 108 -2.65 1.43 -10.21
CA LEU A 108 -3.25 0.10 -10.23
C LEU A 108 -2.24 -0.93 -9.72
N GLN A 109 -2.64 -1.73 -8.74
CA GLN A 109 -1.87 -2.84 -8.21
C GLN A 109 -2.46 -4.16 -8.66
N LEU A 110 -1.61 -5.03 -9.20
CA LEU A 110 -1.86 -6.46 -9.35
C LEU A 110 -1.29 -7.18 -8.14
N GLN A 111 -2.08 -8.03 -7.49
CA GLN A 111 -1.62 -9.00 -6.50
C GLN A 111 -2.01 -10.41 -6.96
N GLN A 112 -1.13 -11.37 -6.74
CA GLN A 112 -1.31 -12.77 -7.08
C GLN A 112 -1.03 -13.62 -5.84
N SER A 113 -1.92 -14.54 -5.48
CA SER A 113 -1.77 -15.42 -4.32
C SER A 113 -2.61 -16.68 -4.45
N ASP A 114 -2.22 -17.75 -3.75
CA ASP A 114 -3.04 -18.95 -3.52
C ASP A 114 -3.83 -18.87 -2.20
N ALA A 115 -3.83 -17.71 -1.53
CA ALA A 115 -4.68 -17.44 -0.37
C ALA A 115 -6.16 -17.46 -0.75
N THR A 116 -7.05 -17.70 0.20
CA THR A 116 -8.49 -17.66 -0.07
C THR A 116 -8.96 -16.22 -0.33
N GLU A 117 -10.09 -16.09 -1.02
CA GLU A 117 -10.68 -14.79 -1.33
C GLU A 117 -11.01 -14.00 -0.05
N GLU A 118 -11.54 -14.69 0.98
CA GLU A 118 -11.86 -14.10 2.27
C GLU A 118 -10.60 -13.54 2.96
N ALA A 119 -9.48 -14.29 2.92
CA ALA A 119 -8.23 -13.83 3.50
C ALA A 119 -7.66 -12.60 2.76
N LEU A 120 -7.79 -12.57 1.44
CA LEU A 120 -7.38 -11.43 0.62
C LEU A 120 -8.25 -10.19 0.89
N LEU A 121 -9.57 -10.37 0.98
CA LEU A 121 -10.50 -9.29 1.33
C LEU A 121 -10.26 -8.77 2.74
N ALA A 122 -10.03 -9.66 3.72
CA ALA A 122 -9.69 -9.25 5.08
C ALA A 122 -8.39 -8.43 5.14
N ALA A 123 -7.38 -8.78 4.33
CA ALA A 123 -6.10 -8.06 4.28
C ALA A 123 -6.21 -6.67 3.62
N ILE A 124 -7.12 -6.51 2.65
CA ILE A 124 -7.30 -5.24 1.91
C ILE A 124 -8.35 -4.34 2.59
N GLY A 125 -9.19 -4.91 3.46
CA GLY A 125 -10.37 -4.30 4.06
C GLY A 125 -11.65 -4.84 3.42
N GLU A 126 -12.49 -5.45 4.24
CA GLU A 126 -13.76 -6.04 3.81
C GLU A 126 -14.64 -5.01 3.09
N ARG A 127 -15.18 -5.41 1.94
CA ARG A 127 -16.07 -4.58 1.12
C ARG A 127 -17.18 -5.45 0.55
N PRO A 128 -18.41 -4.92 0.42
CA PRO A 128 -19.50 -5.67 -0.18
C PRO A 128 -19.23 -5.91 -1.67
N ALA A 129 -19.63 -7.10 -2.16
CA ALA A 129 -19.63 -7.39 -3.58
C ALA A 129 -20.65 -6.49 -4.30
N GLN A 130 -20.25 -5.90 -5.42
CA GLN A 130 -21.07 -5.01 -6.24
C GLN A 130 -21.53 -5.68 -7.54
N GLY A 131 -20.97 -6.84 -7.85
CA GLY A 131 -21.28 -7.57 -9.08
C GLY A 131 -20.07 -8.32 -9.63
N ALA A 132 -20.11 -8.67 -10.89
CA ALA A 132 -19.02 -9.31 -11.58
C ALA A 132 -18.92 -8.83 -13.03
N GLN A 133 -17.73 -8.94 -13.60
CA GLN A 133 -17.44 -8.60 -14.99
C GLN A 133 -16.63 -9.72 -15.62
N ASP A 134 -16.94 -10.05 -16.87
CA ASP A 134 -16.18 -11.02 -17.66
C ASP A 134 -15.14 -10.26 -18.50
N VAL A 135 -13.86 -10.46 -18.20
CA VAL A 135 -12.75 -9.78 -18.88
C VAL A 135 -11.65 -10.80 -19.17
N GLY A 136 -11.17 -10.86 -20.40
CA GLY A 136 -10.09 -11.75 -20.81
C GLY A 136 -10.40 -13.24 -20.67
N GLY A 137 -11.69 -13.63 -20.65
CA GLY A 137 -12.13 -15.01 -20.46
C GLY A 137 -12.17 -15.48 -19.01
N ALA A 138 -11.98 -14.59 -18.03
CA ALA A 138 -12.17 -14.85 -16.60
C ALA A 138 -13.26 -13.97 -16.01
N ARG A 139 -13.96 -14.51 -15.01
CA ARG A 139 -14.95 -13.78 -14.24
C ARG A 139 -14.27 -13.06 -13.09
N TRP A 140 -14.40 -11.74 -13.05
CA TRP A 140 -13.90 -10.86 -11.99
C TRP A 140 -15.03 -10.42 -11.09
N VAL A 141 -15.00 -10.77 -9.82
CA VAL A 141 -15.92 -10.24 -8.82
C VAL A 141 -15.43 -8.87 -8.38
N VAL A 142 -16.33 -7.89 -8.39
CA VAL A 142 -16.03 -6.50 -8.03
C VAL A 142 -16.52 -6.22 -6.61
N TYR A 143 -15.62 -5.76 -5.75
CA TYR A 143 -15.89 -5.40 -4.37
C TYR A 143 -15.68 -3.89 -4.17
N GLY A 144 -16.57 -3.27 -3.38
CA GLY A 144 -16.54 -1.82 -3.15
C GLY A 144 -16.92 -1.02 -4.39
N ALA A 145 -17.15 0.27 -4.20
CA ALA A 145 -17.53 1.20 -5.25
C ALA A 145 -16.86 2.54 -5.05
N ARG A 146 -16.64 3.28 -6.15
CA ARG A 146 -16.12 4.65 -6.09
C ARG A 146 -17.00 5.54 -5.19
N PRO A 147 -16.45 6.52 -4.45
CA PRO A 147 -15.07 7.04 -4.57
C PRO A 147 -13.98 6.19 -3.89
N ALA A 148 -14.32 5.14 -3.13
CA ALA A 148 -13.33 4.21 -2.61
C ALA A 148 -12.71 3.39 -3.77
N GLU A 149 -11.47 2.95 -3.59
CA GLU A 149 -10.80 2.13 -4.58
C GLU A 149 -11.50 0.77 -4.73
N PRO A 150 -11.99 0.38 -5.92
CA PRO A 150 -12.58 -0.92 -6.14
C PRO A 150 -11.53 -2.02 -6.06
N VAL A 151 -11.97 -3.22 -5.68
CA VAL A 151 -11.16 -4.44 -5.70
C VAL A 151 -11.81 -5.41 -6.66
N TRP A 152 -11.06 -5.88 -7.65
CA TRP A 152 -11.50 -6.92 -8.57
C TRP A 152 -10.74 -8.20 -8.27
N ILE A 153 -11.44 -9.32 -8.07
CA ILE A 153 -10.84 -10.62 -7.79
C ILE A 153 -11.30 -11.64 -8.82
N ALA A 154 -10.35 -12.36 -9.39
CA ALA A 154 -10.62 -13.52 -10.23
C ALA A 154 -9.82 -14.74 -9.74
N ASP A 155 -10.45 -15.92 -9.73
CA ASP A 155 -9.75 -17.19 -9.53
C ASP A 155 -9.35 -17.77 -10.88
N VAL A 156 -8.06 -18.02 -11.04
CA VAL A 156 -7.52 -18.64 -12.25
C VAL A 156 -6.71 -19.86 -11.85
N LYS A 157 -7.35 -21.02 -11.91
CA LYS A 157 -6.73 -22.33 -11.57
C LYS A 157 -6.14 -22.36 -10.15
N GLY A 158 -6.87 -21.80 -9.17
CA GLY A 158 -6.47 -21.77 -7.77
C GLY A 158 -5.53 -20.62 -7.40
N VAL A 159 -5.16 -19.77 -8.35
CA VAL A 159 -4.44 -18.51 -8.08
C VAL A 159 -5.43 -17.35 -8.14
N ARG A 160 -5.56 -16.60 -7.06
CA ARG A 160 -6.37 -15.37 -7.02
C ARG A 160 -5.56 -14.22 -7.58
N LEU A 161 -6.12 -13.60 -8.59
CA LEU A 161 -5.64 -12.35 -9.17
C LEU A 161 -6.47 -11.23 -8.57
N VAL A 162 -5.82 -10.27 -7.91
CA VAL A 162 -6.48 -9.13 -7.29
C VAL A 162 -6.00 -7.85 -7.95
N LEU A 163 -6.91 -7.02 -8.41
CA LEU A 163 -6.63 -5.67 -8.91
C LEU A 163 -7.27 -4.66 -7.97
N THR A 164 -6.51 -3.65 -7.55
CA THR A 164 -7.02 -2.55 -6.73
C THR A 164 -6.26 -1.25 -7.04
N GLY A 165 -6.94 -0.12 -6.88
CA GLY A 165 -6.33 1.18 -7.10
C GLY A 165 -7.31 2.25 -7.58
N SER A 166 -6.75 3.42 -7.89
CA SER A 166 -7.48 4.61 -8.31
C SER A 166 -7.68 4.73 -9.83
N ALA A 167 -7.14 3.79 -10.62
CA ALA A 167 -7.25 3.78 -12.08
C ALA A 167 -8.71 3.69 -12.56
N THR A 168 -8.96 4.01 -13.82
CA THR A 168 -10.29 3.93 -14.44
C THR A 168 -10.70 2.47 -14.67
N ASP A 169 -12.00 2.21 -14.86
CA ASP A 169 -12.50 0.85 -15.13
C ASP A 169 -11.93 0.26 -16.42
N ASP A 170 -11.67 1.08 -17.44
CA ASP A 170 -11.04 0.64 -18.69
C ASP A 170 -9.57 0.25 -18.46
N GLU A 171 -8.87 0.94 -17.56
CA GLU A 171 -7.51 0.59 -17.17
C GLU A 171 -7.49 -0.71 -16.35
N PHE A 172 -8.47 -0.94 -15.46
CA PHE A 172 -8.67 -2.23 -14.79
C PHE A 172 -8.84 -3.35 -15.81
N ARG A 173 -9.70 -3.18 -16.85
CA ARG A 173 -9.90 -4.17 -17.93
C ARG A 173 -8.62 -4.42 -18.73
N THR A 174 -7.86 -3.36 -18.99
CA THR A 174 -6.59 -3.45 -19.69
C THR A 174 -5.59 -4.34 -18.95
N LEU A 175 -5.40 -4.10 -17.65
CA LEU A 175 -4.48 -4.93 -16.85
C LEU A 175 -5.03 -6.34 -16.63
N ALA A 176 -6.35 -6.49 -16.41
CA ALA A 176 -6.99 -7.80 -16.33
C ALA A 176 -6.74 -8.65 -17.58
N THR A 177 -6.88 -8.07 -18.76
CA THR A 177 -6.59 -8.75 -20.03
C THR A 177 -5.12 -9.11 -20.14
N ALA A 178 -4.22 -8.18 -19.81
CA ALA A 178 -2.78 -8.40 -19.89
C ALA A 178 -2.30 -9.53 -18.96
N VAL A 179 -2.83 -9.60 -17.72
CA VAL A 179 -2.43 -10.66 -16.78
C VAL A 179 -2.99 -12.04 -17.15
N LEU A 180 -4.14 -12.10 -17.84
CA LEU A 180 -4.71 -13.36 -18.28
C LEU A 180 -4.03 -13.90 -19.54
N ALA A 181 -3.42 -13.03 -20.35
CA ALA A 181 -2.63 -13.41 -21.52
C ALA A 181 -1.20 -13.88 -21.16
N ALA A 182 -0.78 -13.78 -19.88
CA ALA A 182 0.57 -14.07 -19.39
C ALA A 182 0.78 -15.53 -18.97
#